data_79fa453e00c74ca29b8b1879406550a1
#
_entry.id   79fa453e00c74ca29b8b1879406550a1
#
_cell.length_a   1.000
_cell.length_b   1.000
_cell.length_c   1.000
_cell.angle_alpha   90.00
_cell.angle_beta   90.00
_cell.angle_gamma   90.00
#
_symmetry.space_group_name_H-M   'P 1'
#
loop_
_entity.id
_entity.type
_entity.pdbx_description
1 polymer ?
#
loop_
_entity_poly.entity_id
_entity_poly.type
_entity_poly.pdbx_seq_one_letter_code
_entity_poly.pdbx_strand_id
1 'polypeptide(L)'
;MAAQGHLLGRDHVRRLMGVLGLEAFYPKPRLRLPDREHQCYPYLLRNLAIVRPDQVWCSDITYIRLHRGFAYLVAVMDWFSRYVLSWDLSLSLESDFCIRALEAALTIGRPEIFNTDQGCQYTALGFTQVLAEVQVQISMDGRGRAFDNIMIQRLWRTVKYGEVFLTDYGHLFAACESLDEYFRFYNERGRPTSLAKQTPAAFYWHGRTRTAKAG
;
A
#
# COMPACT_ATOMS: atom_id res chain seq x y z
N MET A 1 -22.46 4.90 -31.03
CA MET A 1 -23.93 5.02 -31.17
C MET A 1 -24.42 6.46 -31.03
N ALA A 2 -23.94 7.26 -30.06
CA ALA A 2 -24.28 8.69 -30.04
C ALA A 2 -23.89 9.44 -31.33
N ALA A 3 -22.80 9.08 -31.97
CA ALA A 3 -22.35 9.63 -33.24
C ALA A 3 -23.28 9.29 -34.45
N GLN A 4 -24.23 8.39 -34.31
CA GLN A 4 -25.23 8.00 -35.29
C GLN A 4 -26.64 8.48 -34.94
N GLY A 5 -26.79 9.40 -33.97
CA GLY A 5 -28.04 10.03 -33.61
C GLY A 5 -28.97 9.18 -32.69
N HIS A 6 -28.50 8.04 -32.17
CA HIS A 6 -29.30 7.21 -31.26
C HIS A 6 -29.00 7.57 -29.79
N LEU A 7 -29.95 8.20 -29.13
CA LEU A 7 -29.93 8.47 -27.69
C LEU A 7 -30.44 7.22 -26.93
N LEU A 8 -29.51 6.31 -26.61
CA LEU A 8 -29.80 5.10 -25.83
C LEU A 8 -29.21 5.20 -24.45
N GLY A 9 -30.02 5.05 -23.42
CA GLY A 9 -29.57 4.93 -22.04
C GLY A 9 -28.84 3.60 -21.79
N ARG A 10 -27.96 3.57 -20.76
CA ARG A 10 -27.13 2.40 -20.41
C ARG A 10 -27.95 1.12 -20.18
N ASP A 11 -29.09 1.24 -19.55
CA ASP A 11 -29.94 0.07 -19.25
C ASP A 11 -30.66 -0.47 -20.50
N HIS A 12 -30.99 0.40 -21.44
CA HIS A 12 -31.54 0.00 -22.72
C HIS A 12 -30.50 -0.76 -23.56
N VAL A 13 -29.26 -0.28 -23.61
CA VAL A 13 -28.18 -1.00 -24.27
C VAL A 13 -27.90 -2.35 -23.62
N ARG A 14 -27.89 -2.43 -22.29
CA ARG A 14 -27.74 -3.71 -21.57
C ARG A 14 -28.84 -4.72 -21.93
N ARG A 15 -30.10 -4.28 -22.00
CA ARG A 15 -31.21 -5.12 -22.39
C ARG A 15 -31.07 -5.62 -23.83
N LEU A 16 -30.68 -4.76 -24.76
CA LEU A 16 -30.47 -5.14 -26.16
C LEU A 16 -29.34 -6.15 -26.32
N MET A 17 -28.22 -5.96 -25.58
CA MET A 17 -27.15 -6.93 -25.57
C MET A 17 -27.61 -8.29 -25.07
N GLY A 18 -28.43 -8.35 -24.01
CA GLY A 18 -29.02 -9.60 -23.50
C GLY A 18 -29.91 -10.30 -24.53
N VAL A 19 -30.74 -9.56 -25.28
CA VAL A 19 -31.61 -10.10 -26.35
C VAL A 19 -30.76 -10.67 -27.50
N LEU A 20 -29.61 -10.05 -27.80
CA LEU A 20 -28.70 -10.48 -28.85
C LEU A 20 -27.74 -11.58 -28.40
N GLY A 21 -27.81 -12.05 -27.12
CA GLY A 21 -26.88 -13.03 -26.57
C GLY A 21 -25.44 -12.48 -26.41
N LEU A 22 -25.27 -11.16 -26.46
CA LEU A 22 -23.98 -10.49 -26.28
C LEU A 22 -23.73 -10.26 -24.80
N GLU A 23 -22.79 -10.98 -24.23
CA GLU A 23 -22.25 -10.66 -22.91
C GLU A 23 -20.96 -9.86 -23.04
N ALA A 24 -20.84 -8.77 -22.24
CA ALA A 24 -19.57 -8.08 -22.11
C ALA A 24 -18.56 -9.05 -21.50
N PHE A 25 -17.41 -9.22 -22.14
CA PHE A 25 -16.31 -10.03 -21.61
C PHE A 25 -15.74 -9.29 -20.40
N TYR A 26 -16.35 -9.53 -19.24
CA TYR A 26 -15.93 -8.96 -17.97
C TYR A 26 -15.43 -10.10 -17.10
N PRO A 27 -14.20 -10.06 -16.58
CA PRO A 27 -13.80 -11.04 -15.60
C PRO A 27 -14.75 -10.90 -14.40
N LYS A 28 -15.63 -11.91 -14.22
CA LYS A 28 -16.51 -11.95 -13.06
C LYS A 28 -15.63 -11.84 -11.81
N PRO A 29 -15.99 -10.97 -10.84
CA PRO A 29 -15.24 -10.94 -9.59
C PRO A 29 -15.23 -12.36 -9.03
N ARG A 30 -14.05 -12.93 -8.89
CA ARG A 30 -13.89 -14.19 -8.16
C ARG A 30 -14.24 -13.88 -6.72
N LEU A 31 -15.46 -14.19 -6.33
CA LEU A 31 -15.85 -14.26 -4.94
C LEU A 31 -15.09 -15.44 -4.33
N ARG A 32 -13.83 -15.20 -3.92
CA ARG A 32 -13.15 -16.12 -3.02
C ARG A 32 -14.02 -16.16 -1.77
N LEU A 33 -14.56 -17.34 -1.47
CA LEU A 33 -15.14 -17.60 -0.15
C LEU A 33 -14.07 -17.23 0.87
N PRO A 34 -14.41 -16.42 1.90
CA PRO A 34 -13.46 -16.14 2.95
C PRO A 34 -13.01 -17.47 3.53
N ASP A 35 -11.72 -17.73 3.51
CA ASP A 35 -11.16 -18.84 4.25
C ASP A 35 -11.51 -18.62 5.71
N ARG A 36 -12.17 -19.57 6.36
CA ARG A 36 -12.64 -19.44 7.75
C ARG A 36 -11.51 -19.31 8.77
N GLU A 37 -10.27 -19.53 8.33
CA GLU A 37 -9.05 -19.42 9.15
C GLU A 37 -8.40 -18.02 9.09
N HIS A 38 -8.88 -17.09 8.25
CA HIS A 38 -8.36 -15.72 8.23
C HIS A 38 -8.83 -14.94 9.45
N GLN A 39 -7.91 -14.71 10.38
CA GLN A 39 -8.15 -13.87 11.54
C GLN A 39 -8.27 -12.40 11.09
N CYS A 40 -9.48 -11.82 11.22
CA CYS A 40 -9.70 -10.40 10.98
C CYS A 40 -9.37 -9.63 12.26
N TYR A 41 -8.50 -8.63 12.14
CA TYR A 41 -8.14 -7.74 13.24
C TYR A 41 -9.01 -6.48 13.25
N PRO A 42 -9.29 -5.88 14.41
CA PRO A 42 -10.10 -4.67 14.50
C PRO A 42 -9.35 -3.47 13.95
N TYR A 43 -10.10 -2.46 13.48
CA TYR A 43 -9.52 -1.16 13.11
C TYR A 43 -9.29 -0.31 14.34
N LEU A 44 -8.03 -0.05 14.67
CA LEU A 44 -7.61 0.63 15.90
C LEU A 44 -7.41 2.15 15.74
N LEU A 45 -7.40 2.67 14.51
CA LEU A 45 -7.02 4.07 14.26
C LEU A 45 -8.19 5.06 14.33
N ARG A 46 -9.42 4.60 14.64
CA ARG A 46 -10.56 5.49 14.74
C ARG A 46 -10.36 6.50 15.87
N ASN A 47 -10.37 7.79 15.53
CA ASN A 47 -10.16 8.90 16.46
C ASN A 47 -8.79 8.91 17.17
N LEU A 48 -7.82 8.11 16.67
CA LEU A 48 -6.46 8.13 17.20
C LEU A 48 -5.69 9.33 16.63
N ALA A 49 -5.24 10.23 17.51
CA ALA A 49 -4.31 11.28 17.12
C ALA A 49 -2.91 10.68 16.96
N ILE A 50 -2.38 10.73 15.73
CA ILE A 50 -1.02 10.25 15.43
C ILE A 50 -0.09 11.45 15.54
N VAL A 51 0.72 11.48 16.60
CA VAL A 51 1.48 12.67 17.02
C VAL A 51 2.99 12.48 17.05
N ARG A 52 3.48 11.27 16.82
CA ARG A 52 4.92 10.96 16.85
C ARG A 52 5.29 9.81 15.91
N PRO A 53 6.57 9.72 15.51
CA PRO A 53 7.08 8.56 14.79
C PRO A 53 6.90 7.27 15.59
N ASP A 54 6.85 6.16 14.88
CA ASP A 54 6.69 4.80 15.42
C ASP A 54 5.40 4.58 16.24
N GLN A 55 4.45 5.49 16.18
CA GLN A 55 3.14 5.27 16.76
C GLN A 55 2.29 4.36 15.87
N VAL A 56 2.25 4.63 14.57
CA VAL A 56 1.54 3.82 13.58
C VAL A 56 2.40 3.68 12.34
N TRP A 57 2.63 2.45 11.91
CA TRP A 57 3.11 2.14 10.58
C TRP A 57 1.99 1.61 9.71
N CYS A 58 2.09 1.81 8.42
CA CYS A 58 1.16 1.25 7.45
C CYS A 58 1.90 0.55 6.31
N SER A 59 1.24 -0.45 5.73
CA SER A 59 1.73 -1.17 4.55
C SER A 59 0.59 -1.41 3.57
N ASP A 60 0.95 -1.45 2.30
CA ASP A 60 0.04 -1.77 1.20
C ASP A 60 0.86 -2.28 0.00
N ILE A 61 0.19 -2.92 -0.95
CA ILE A 61 0.79 -3.49 -2.15
C ILE A 61 0.28 -2.75 -3.38
N THR A 62 1.17 -2.42 -4.30
CA THR A 62 0.81 -1.88 -5.59
C THR A 62 1.47 -2.62 -6.74
N TYR A 63 0.95 -2.42 -7.96
CA TYR A 63 1.48 -3.03 -9.20
C TYR A 63 2.46 -2.09 -9.87
N ILE A 64 3.60 -2.65 -10.28
CA ILE A 64 4.60 -1.99 -11.13
C ILE A 64 4.58 -2.67 -12.49
N ARG A 65 4.43 -1.89 -13.55
CA ARG A 65 4.49 -2.42 -14.91
C ARG A 65 5.94 -2.65 -15.31
N LEU A 66 6.22 -3.84 -15.80
CA LEU A 66 7.47 -4.18 -16.47
C LEU A 66 7.23 -4.29 -17.98
N HIS A 67 8.27 -4.29 -18.76
CA HIS A 67 8.20 -4.51 -20.22
C HIS A 67 7.44 -5.81 -20.55
N ARG A 68 7.60 -6.85 -19.74
CA ARG A 68 6.83 -8.09 -19.82
C ARG A 68 6.18 -8.39 -18.47
N GLY A 69 4.87 -8.08 -18.37
CA GLY A 69 4.07 -8.40 -17.18
C GLY A 69 4.12 -7.32 -16.11
N PHE A 70 4.01 -7.75 -14.87
CA PHE A 70 3.92 -6.89 -13.70
C PHE A 70 4.76 -7.45 -12.55
N ALA A 71 5.24 -6.55 -11.70
CA ALA A 71 5.77 -6.88 -10.38
C ALA A 71 4.87 -6.27 -9.31
N TYR A 72 4.97 -6.79 -8.09
CA TYR A 72 4.25 -6.34 -6.91
C TYR A 72 5.22 -5.61 -6.00
N LEU A 73 4.93 -4.36 -5.71
CA LEU A 73 5.71 -3.53 -4.81
C LEU A 73 4.95 -3.39 -3.50
N VAL A 74 5.61 -3.75 -2.40
CA VAL A 74 5.17 -3.47 -1.04
C VAL A 74 6.03 -2.38 -0.43
N ALA A 75 5.47 -1.54 0.43
CA ALA A 75 6.24 -0.61 1.25
C ALA A 75 5.69 -0.57 2.67
N VAL A 76 6.58 -0.35 3.63
CA VAL A 76 6.26 -0.05 5.02
C VAL A 76 6.60 1.41 5.28
N MET A 77 5.62 2.17 5.74
CA MET A 77 5.74 3.61 5.94
C MET A 77 5.31 4.02 7.34
N ASP A 78 6.07 4.88 7.98
CA ASP A 78 5.65 5.56 9.20
C ASP A 78 4.54 6.59 8.88
N TRP A 79 3.41 6.45 9.56
CA TRP A 79 2.24 7.27 9.28
C TRP A 79 2.43 8.75 9.63
N PHE A 80 3.16 9.03 10.71
CA PHE A 80 3.38 10.40 11.16
C PHE A 80 4.31 11.17 10.22
N SER A 81 5.47 10.60 9.93
CA SER A 81 6.55 11.26 9.16
C SER A 81 6.48 11.05 7.66
N ARG A 82 5.68 10.09 7.19
CA ARG A 82 5.69 9.60 5.78
C ARG A 82 7.00 8.94 5.37
N TYR A 83 7.89 8.66 6.29
CA TYR A 83 9.15 8.01 6.02
C TYR A 83 8.91 6.56 5.57
N VAL A 84 9.43 6.20 4.41
CA VAL A 84 9.41 4.82 3.91
C VAL A 84 10.54 4.08 4.61
N LEU A 85 10.19 3.21 5.56
CA LEU A 85 11.13 2.43 6.35
C LEU A 85 11.79 1.33 5.51
N SER A 86 10.97 0.66 4.73
CA SER A 86 11.40 -0.44 3.87
C SER A 86 10.43 -0.63 2.70
N TRP A 87 10.88 -1.38 1.72
CA TRP A 87 10.08 -1.82 0.58
C TRP A 87 10.66 -3.11 0.02
N ASP A 88 9.86 -3.84 -0.75
CA ASP A 88 10.31 -5.02 -1.48
C ASP A 88 9.52 -5.19 -2.79
N LEU A 89 10.11 -5.88 -3.76
CA LEU A 89 9.53 -6.10 -5.09
C LEU A 89 9.55 -7.58 -5.42
N SER A 90 8.41 -8.11 -5.87
CA SER A 90 8.25 -9.53 -6.20
C SER A 90 7.49 -9.73 -7.51
N LEU A 91 7.76 -10.83 -8.21
CA LEU A 91 6.96 -11.31 -9.34
C LEU A 91 5.79 -12.19 -8.88
N SER A 92 5.81 -12.65 -7.64
CA SER A 92 4.73 -13.43 -7.00
C SER A 92 3.98 -12.56 -5.99
N LEU A 93 2.65 -12.77 -5.88
CA LEU A 93 1.79 -12.12 -4.89
C LEU A 93 1.65 -12.98 -3.61
N GLU A 94 2.65 -13.75 -3.26
CA GLU A 94 2.74 -14.51 -2.01
C GLU A 94 3.09 -13.58 -0.83
N SER A 95 2.96 -14.05 0.41
CA SER A 95 3.18 -13.20 1.60
C SER A 95 4.66 -12.89 1.88
N ASP A 96 5.60 -13.66 1.32
CA ASP A 96 7.02 -13.63 1.66
C ASP A 96 7.67 -12.26 1.46
N PHE A 97 7.36 -11.56 0.36
CA PHE A 97 7.94 -10.24 0.13
C PHE A 97 7.38 -9.18 1.10
N CYS A 98 6.13 -9.35 1.58
CA CYS A 98 5.58 -8.50 2.63
C CYS A 98 6.27 -8.76 3.97
N ILE A 99 6.58 -10.03 4.28
CA ILE A 99 7.32 -10.43 5.49
C ILE A 99 8.73 -9.85 5.44
N ARG A 100 9.47 -9.99 4.33
CA ARG A 100 10.80 -9.40 4.20
C ARG A 100 10.80 -7.88 4.36
N ALA A 101 9.80 -7.19 3.79
CA ALA A 101 9.67 -5.75 3.97
C ALA A 101 9.39 -5.39 5.43
N LEU A 102 8.51 -6.14 6.12
CA LEU A 102 8.23 -5.95 7.53
C LEU A 102 9.49 -6.16 8.40
N GLU A 103 10.20 -7.26 8.21
CA GLU A 103 11.43 -7.58 8.94
C GLU A 103 12.50 -6.51 8.75
N ALA A 104 12.70 -6.05 7.50
CA ALA A 104 13.62 -4.95 7.20
C ALA A 104 13.20 -3.65 7.92
N ALA A 105 11.92 -3.30 7.95
CA ALA A 105 11.43 -2.14 8.70
C ALA A 105 11.69 -2.28 10.20
N LEU A 106 11.49 -3.46 10.77
CA LEU A 106 11.69 -3.73 12.19
C LEU A 106 13.15 -3.62 12.63
N THR A 107 14.13 -3.67 11.72
CA THR A 107 15.54 -3.34 12.03
C THR A 107 15.75 -1.86 12.32
N ILE A 108 14.89 -0.98 11.81
CA ILE A 108 14.98 0.48 11.98
C ILE A 108 14.26 0.93 13.26
N GLY A 109 13.14 0.33 13.58
CA GLY A 109 12.33 0.69 14.72
C GLY A 109 11.20 -0.30 14.98
N ARG A 110 10.28 0.05 15.87
CA ARG A 110 9.11 -0.76 16.19
C ARG A 110 7.89 0.15 16.40
N PRO A 111 6.79 -0.07 15.67
CA PRO A 111 5.56 0.70 15.87
C PRO A 111 4.77 0.18 17.09
N GLU A 112 3.84 0.98 17.59
CA GLU A 112 2.81 0.52 18.52
C GLU A 112 1.71 -0.24 17.78
N ILE A 113 1.29 0.30 16.62
CA ILE A 113 0.23 -0.25 15.77
C ILE A 113 0.76 -0.40 14.35
N PHE A 114 0.48 -1.55 13.74
CA PHE A 114 0.72 -1.81 12.32
C PHE A 114 -0.60 -1.92 11.59
N ASN A 115 -0.85 -1.03 10.64
CA ASN A 115 -2.11 -0.94 9.90
C ASN A 115 -1.98 -1.43 8.46
N THR A 116 -2.89 -2.32 8.05
CA THR A 116 -2.96 -2.84 6.67
C THR A 116 -4.41 -2.94 6.20
N ASP A 117 -4.61 -3.32 4.95
CA ASP A 117 -5.89 -3.85 4.50
C ASP A 117 -6.08 -5.31 4.95
N GLN A 118 -7.20 -5.92 4.58
CA GLN A 118 -7.51 -7.33 4.86
C GLN A 118 -7.03 -8.26 3.73
N GLY A 119 -5.95 -7.91 3.04
CA GLY A 119 -5.34 -8.73 2.00
C GLY A 119 -4.82 -10.05 2.55
N CYS A 120 -4.87 -11.11 1.72
CA CYS A 120 -4.41 -12.45 2.15
C CYS A 120 -2.93 -12.48 2.54
N GLN A 121 -2.11 -11.56 2.04
CA GLN A 121 -0.70 -11.42 2.39
C GLN A 121 -0.52 -10.97 3.84
N TYR A 122 -1.38 -10.06 4.30
CA TYR A 122 -1.32 -9.47 5.64
C TYR A 122 -2.06 -10.28 6.70
N THR A 123 -3.01 -11.13 6.28
CA THR A 123 -3.71 -12.07 7.17
C THR A 123 -3.01 -13.43 7.25
N ALA A 124 -1.95 -13.64 6.49
CA ALA A 124 -1.13 -14.86 6.52
C ALA A 124 -0.49 -15.04 7.90
N LEU A 125 -0.48 -16.27 8.40
CA LEU A 125 0.05 -16.61 9.72
C LEU A 125 1.51 -16.14 9.89
N GLY A 126 2.36 -16.33 8.89
CA GLY A 126 3.76 -15.91 8.94
C GLY A 126 3.91 -14.39 9.13
N PHE A 127 3.07 -13.58 8.46
CA PHE A 127 3.10 -12.13 8.63
C PHE A 127 2.64 -11.68 10.02
N THR A 128 1.53 -12.24 10.49
CA THR A 128 0.96 -11.87 11.80
C THR A 128 1.81 -12.36 12.97
N GLN A 129 2.51 -13.49 12.82
CA GLN A 129 3.46 -13.99 13.82
C GLN A 129 4.64 -13.05 14.03
N VAL A 130 5.23 -12.49 12.97
CA VAL A 130 6.33 -11.51 13.08
C VAL A 130 5.90 -10.31 13.94
N LEU A 131 4.70 -9.78 13.72
CA LEU A 131 4.17 -8.67 14.52
C LEU A 131 3.88 -9.07 15.96
N ALA A 132 3.36 -10.29 16.18
CA ALA A 132 3.07 -10.80 17.52
C ALA A 132 4.34 -11.01 18.36
N GLU A 133 5.41 -11.54 17.76
CA GLU A 133 6.71 -11.74 18.41
C GLU A 133 7.31 -10.43 18.94
N VAL A 134 7.11 -9.33 18.22
CA VAL A 134 7.56 -8.01 18.65
C VAL A 134 6.49 -7.21 19.40
N GLN A 135 5.37 -7.84 19.76
CA GLN A 135 4.27 -7.24 20.52
C GLN A 135 3.67 -5.98 19.89
N VAL A 136 3.57 -5.94 18.57
CA VAL A 136 2.94 -4.86 17.80
C VAL A 136 1.45 -5.15 17.65
N GLN A 137 0.61 -4.16 17.89
CA GLN A 137 -0.83 -4.30 17.70
C GLN A 137 -1.17 -4.28 16.21
N ILE A 138 -1.98 -5.23 15.77
CA ILE A 138 -2.41 -5.32 14.36
C ILE A 138 -3.74 -4.59 14.22
N SER A 139 -3.80 -3.67 13.27
CA SER A 139 -4.99 -2.96 12.84
C SER A 139 -5.29 -3.26 11.38
N MET A 140 -6.54 -3.55 11.04
CA MET A 140 -6.92 -3.78 9.66
C MET A 140 -8.10 -2.89 9.26
N ASP A 141 -7.99 -2.31 8.07
CA ASP A 141 -9.04 -1.46 7.51
C ASP A 141 -10.32 -2.27 7.28
N GLY A 142 -11.46 -1.65 7.54
CA GLY A 142 -12.75 -2.27 7.26
C GLY A 142 -13.00 -2.41 5.76
N ARG A 143 -13.70 -3.46 5.33
CA ARG A 143 -14.08 -3.65 3.92
C ARG A 143 -14.80 -2.43 3.37
N GLY A 144 -14.30 -1.86 2.25
CA GLY A 144 -14.91 -0.72 1.57
C GLY A 144 -14.57 0.66 2.16
N ARG A 145 -13.67 0.77 3.12
CA ARG A 145 -13.22 2.02 3.73
C ARG A 145 -11.85 2.48 3.15
N ALA A 146 -11.86 2.93 1.91
CA ALA A 146 -10.66 3.40 1.21
C ALA A 146 -9.95 4.58 1.91
N PHE A 147 -10.62 5.29 2.82
CA PHE A 147 -10.03 6.41 3.56
C PHE A 147 -9.13 5.98 4.71
N ASP A 148 -9.28 4.76 5.20
CA ASP A 148 -8.55 4.26 6.36
C ASP A 148 -7.06 4.02 6.04
N ASN A 149 -6.66 3.95 4.75
CA ASN A 149 -5.27 3.78 4.30
C ASN A 149 -4.81 4.89 3.33
N ILE A 150 -5.42 6.07 3.43
CA ILE A 150 -5.18 7.19 2.49
C ILE A 150 -3.71 7.61 2.40
N MET A 151 -2.93 7.39 3.44
CA MET A 151 -1.55 7.87 3.49
C MET A 151 -0.62 7.07 2.58
N ILE A 152 -0.72 5.75 2.60
CA ILE A 152 0.08 4.91 1.71
C ILE A 152 -0.43 4.98 0.27
N GLN A 153 -1.74 5.20 0.06
CA GLN A 153 -2.28 5.45 -1.28
C GLN A 153 -1.72 6.75 -1.89
N ARG A 154 -1.47 7.78 -1.07
CA ARG A 154 -0.77 8.99 -1.52
C ARG A 154 0.69 8.71 -1.87
N LEU A 155 1.37 7.83 -1.12
CA LEU A 155 2.70 7.36 -1.48
C LEU A 155 2.67 6.71 -2.87
N TRP A 156 1.73 5.79 -3.12
CA TRP A 156 1.62 5.14 -4.43
C TRP A 156 1.38 6.12 -5.57
N ARG A 157 0.56 7.12 -5.35
CA ARG A 157 0.39 8.18 -6.36
C ARG A 157 1.71 8.88 -6.63
N THR A 158 2.46 9.24 -5.60
CA THR A 158 3.75 9.93 -5.73
C THR A 158 4.77 9.05 -6.45
N VAL A 159 4.89 7.77 -6.08
CA VAL A 159 5.77 6.78 -6.73
C VAL A 159 5.38 6.58 -8.20
N LYS A 160 4.09 6.39 -8.48
CA LYS A 160 3.63 6.15 -9.86
C LYS A 160 3.89 7.32 -10.78
N TYR A 161 3.57 8.53 -10.36
CA TYR A 161 3.75 9.71 -11.20
C TYR A 161 5.18 10.26 -11.21
N GLY A 162 5.93 10.05 -10.13
CA GLY A 162 7.31 10.54 -10.02
C GLY A 162 8.35 9.57 -10.56
N GLU A 163 8.01 8.29 -10.75
CA GLU A 163 8.97 7.27 -11.14
C GLU A 163 8.39 6.27 -12.16
N VAL A 164 7.36 5.49 -11.76
CA VAL A 164 6.90 4.32 -12.51
C VAL A 164 6.38 4.65 -13.91
N PHE A 165 5.66 5.75 -14.07
CA PHE A 165 5.11 6.17 -15.36
C PHE A 165 6.14 6.88 -16.25
N LEU A 166 7.28 7.26 -15.69
CA LEU A 166 8.36 7.94 -16.39
C LEU A 166 9.44 6.96 -16.87
N THR A 167 9.48 5.75 -16.31
CA THR A 167 10.52 4.75 -16.52
C THR A 167 9.95 3.48 -17.15
N ASP A 168 10.58 2.98 -18.19
CA ASP A 168 10.23 1.68 -18.80
C ASP A 168 11.20 0.61 -18.26
N TYR A 169 10.72 -0.18 -17.30
CA TYR A 169 11.51 -1.22 -16.67
C TYR A 169 11.60 -2.48 -17.53
N GLY A 170 12.79 -2.75 -18.08
CA GLY A 170 13.03 -3.93 -18.92
C GLY A 170 12.84 -5.24 -18.15
N HIS A 171 13.23 -5.28 -16.86
CA HIS A 171 13.18 -6.45 -15.99
C HIS A 171 13.13 -6.04 -14.51
N LEU A 172 12.91 -7.03 -13.62
CA LEU A 172 12.74 -6.81 -12.18
C LEU A 172 13.94 -6.10 -11.54
N PHE A 173 15.17 -6.50 -11.88
CA PHE A 173 16.38 -5.90 -11.30
C PHE A 173 16.50 -4.42 -11.64
N ALA A 174 16.23 -4.01 -12.88
CA ALA A 174 16.23 -2.60 -13.26
C ALA A 174 15.17 -1.80 -12.49
N ALA A 175 13.99 -2.40 -12.24
CA ALA A 175 12.97 -1.77 -11.42
C ALA A 175 13.42 -1.64 -9.95
N CYS A 176 14.13 -2.64 -9.41
CA CYS A 176 14.69 -2.57 -8.04
C CYS A 176 15.70 -1.43 -7.91
N GLU A 177 16.66 -1.30 -8.83
CA GLU A 177 17.67 -0.25 -8.79
C GLU A 177 17.03 1.15 -8.85
N SER A 178 16.13 1.36 -9.80
CA SER A 178 15.45 2.64 -9.98
C SER A 178 14.57 3.01 -8.79
N LEU A 179 13.83 2.06 -8.23
CA LEU A 179 13.00 2.27 -7.05
C LEU A 179 13.84 2.52 -5.78
N ASP A 180 15.03 1.90 -5.66
CA ASP A 180 15.93 2.19 -4.53
C ASP A 180 16.40 3.64 -4.55
N GLU A 181 16.85 4.12 -5.70
CA GLU A 181 17.21 5.52 -5.87
C GLU A 181 16.03 6.46 -5.61
N TYR A 182 14.86 6.09 -6.11
CA TYR A 182 13.64 6.88 -5.92
C TYR A 182 13.21 6.96 -4.47
N PHE A 183 13.16 5.85 -3.70
CA PHE A 183 12.76 5.87 -2.29
C PHE A 183 13.78 6.60 -1.42
N ARG A 184 15.08 6.52 -1.75
CA ARG A 184 16.11 7.33 -1.11
C ARG A 184 15.89 8.81 -1.37
N PHE A 185 15.65 9.20 -2.63
CA PHE A 185 15.31 10.56 -2.99
C PHE A 185 14.03 11.04 -2.30
N TYR A 186 12.98 10.21 -2.27
CA TYR A 186 11.72 10.52 -1.59
C TYR A 186 11.94 10.81 -0.09
N ASN A 187 12.68 9.96 0.58
CA ASN A 187 12.94 10.10 2.02
C ASN A 187 13.81 11.32 2.34
N GLU A 188 14.85 11.57 1.57
CA GLU A 188 15.88 12.57 1.88
C GLU A 188 15.60 13.94 1.26
N ARG A 189 14.93 14.00 0.12
CA ARG A 189 14.70 15.22 -0.66
C ARG A 189 13.23 15.51 -0.94
N GLY A 190 12.36 14.53 -0.86
CA GLY A 190 10.92 14.70 -1.00
C GLY A 190 10.40 15.69 0.06
N ARG A 191 9.51 16.61 -0.35
CA ARG A 191 8.94 17.61 0.56
C ARG A 191 7.41 17.56 0.47
N PRO A 192 6.77 16.56 1.07
CA PRO A 192 5.31 16.53 1.14
C PRO A 192 4.79 17.80 1.80
N THR A 193 3.77 18.40 1.21
CA THR A 193 3.19 19.66 1.74
C THR A 193 2.69 19.53 3.18
N SER A 194 2.28 18.33 3.58
CA SER A 194 1.82 17.99 4.93
C SER A 194 2.92 18.04 6.01
N LEU A 195 4.20 18.06 5.64
CA LEU A 195 5.35 18.04 6.56
C LEU A 195 6.02 19.43 6.71
N ALA A 196 5.29 20.50 6.53
CA ALA A 196 5.81 21.87 6.65
C ALA A 196 7.14 22.08 5.87
N LYS A 197 7.24 21.49 4.66
CA LYS A 197 8.41 21.53 3.78
C LYS A 197 9.64 20.77 4.29
N GLN A 198 9.53 20.00 5.35
CA GLN A 198 10.58 19.08 5.81
C GLN A 198 10.55 17.77 4.99
N THR A 199 11.70 17.09 4.96
CA THR A 199 11.79 15.78 4.34
C THR A 199 11.24 14.69 5.28
N PRO A 200 10.71 13.57 4.75
CA PRO A 200 10.30 12.44 5.58
C PRO A 200 11.39 11.97 6.55
N ALA A 201 12.63 11.85 6.07
CA ALA A 201 13.76 11.44 6.90
C ALA A 201 14.02 12.42 8.05
N ALA A 202 14.11 13.73 7.77
CA ALA A 202 14.31 14.73 8.81
C ALA A 202 13.18 14.70 9.84
N PHE A 203 11.92 14.58 9.38
CA PHE A 203 10.75 14.56 10.26
C PHE A 203 10.71 13.30 11.15
N TYR A 204 11.10 12.15 10.60
CA TYR A 204 11.16 10.88 11.33
C TYR A 204 12.25 10.90 12.41
N TRP A 205 13.49 11.22 12.04
CA TRP A 205 14.63 11.15 12.95
C TRP A 205 14.57 12.24 14.03
N HIS A 206 14.18 13.47 13.69
CA HIS A 206 13.99 14.53 14.69
C HIS A 206 12.85 14.20 15.65
N GLY A 207 11.75 13.62 15.15
CA GLY A 207 10.64 13.20 15.99
C GLY A 207 11.03 12.14 17.01
N ARG A 208 11.81 11.12 16.61
CA ARG A 208 12.33 10.08 17.51
C ARG A 208 13.24 10.64 18.59
N THR A 209 14.13 11.57 18.24
CA THR A 209 15.02 12.21 19.22
C THR A 209 14.25 13.01 20.27
N ARG A 210 13.15 13.66 19.88
CA ARG A 210 12.28 14.40 20.83
C ARG A 210 11.53 13.47 21.76
N THR A 211 11.03 12.36 21.27
CA THR A 211 10.31 11.36 22.08
C THR A 211 11.24 10.73 23.11
N ALA A 212 12.48 10.39 22.72
CA ALA A 212 13.48 9.81 23.62
C ALA A 212 13.95 10.75 24.75
N LYS A 213 13.77 12.07 24.61
CA LYS A 213 14.13 13.06 25.65
C LYS A 213 12.97 13.40 26.59
N ALA A 214 11.75 12.98 26.25
CA ALA A 214 10.53 13.29 27.01
C ALA A 214 10.05 12.12 27.90
N GLY A 215 10.68 10.94 27.80
CA GLY A 215 10.44 9.77 28.63
C GLY A 215 11.66 9.46 29.49
#